data_87c79de41d7a89b693220e03e96a40d4
#
_entry.id   87c79de41d7a89b693220e03e96a40d4
#
_cell.length_a   1.000
_cell.length_b   1.000
_cell.length_c   1.000
_cell.angle_alpha   90.00
_cell.angle_beta   90.00
_cell.angle_gamma   90.00
#
_symmetry.space_group_name_H-M   'P 1'
#
loop_
_entity.id
_entity.type
_entity.pdbx_description
1 polymer ?
#
loop_
_entity_poly.entity_id
_entity_poly.type
_entity_poly.pdbx_seq_one_letter_code
_entity_poly.pdbx_strand_id
1 'polypeptide(L)'
;MSNWIKYRYGIIACLVMLFCLGLRIPREQKNQSVKARALMQAEQFSRRCDTLRLAADAFKFGKINQIDLQSELLAARQAYKRIEYLWEYLYPAFAEEHLNGAPLLHIERHDTRPFVIPPEGLQVLDEMVFADNAKEESAQILILAQKLSTSAKKLLAGFRGRSLSTIEIREAQRMELIRIFTLGLTGFDTPGSGNALAEAQAAMAELAVVDELLQEKLRLTQELRSRQLFDGALQYLGSNRDFDSFDRLHFLRGYLDPLYAQLLELSPVGSQSQLQSSWRPESKSLFSDDFLDPYFFAELKAAEDGEKVRALGKRLFYDPSLSASGEMSCGSCHQANQAFSDGQATSTSRIQGRSLSRNAPTLLNAVYADRYFYDLRAFTLEQQAEHVIFNTEEFNSAYEEILAKLSHNEQYRVSFETAFPKQGLNRENLSKALASYVLSLRSFDSPFDQYARGEREDIDPLVKEGFNLFMGKAACGTCHFAPIFSGLVPPFYVKNESEILGVPQTPFALQKSLDADLGRYANGIYSEQADIYQRSFKTTTVRNVAETAPYFHNGSFRSLENVIDFYDIGGGSGYRLDVYNQTLPSDPLGLTEREKQALIAFMKALSDNPFATIDK
;
A
#
# COMPACT_ATOMS: atom_id res chain seq x y z
N MET A 1 -13.98 -69.47 -30.33
CA MET A 1 -13.00 -68.41 -30.18
C MET A 1 -13.58 -66.98 -30.09
N SER A 2 -14.91 -66.82 -30.07
CA SER A 2 -15.52 -65.45 -30.14
C SER A 2 -15.86 -64.80 -28.80
N ASN A 3 -16.02 -65.53 -27.71
CA ASN A 3 -16.41 -64.90 -26.40
C ASN A 3 -15.26 -64.43 -25.52
N TRP A 4 -14.04 -64.90 -25.73
CA TRP A 4 -12.87 -64.54 -24.95
C TRP A 4 -12.31 -63.15 -25.33
N ILE A 5 -12.49 -62.68 -26.54
CA ILE A 5 -12.08 -61.40 -27.05
C ILE A 5 -12.99 -60.28 -26.50
N LYS A 6 -14.31 -60.52 -26.41
CA LYS A 6 -15.26 -59.53 -25.82
C LYS A 6 -15.04 -59.29 -24.33
N TYR A 7 -14.62 -60.29 -23.55
CA TYR A 7 -14.29 -60.13 -22.13
C TYR A 7 -13.00 -59.35 -21.90
N ARG A 8 -11.99 -59.52 -22.77
CA ARG A 8 -10.74 -58.73 -22.68
C ARG A 8 -10.94 -57.25 -22.99
N TYR A 9 -11.76 -56.90 -23.96
CA TYR A 9 -12.10 -55.50 -24.27
C TYR A 9 -12.98 -54.87 -23.18
N GLY A 10 -13.87 -55.62 -22.55
CA GLY A 10 -14.66 -55.15 -21.42
C GLY A 10 -13.83 -54.86 -20.19
N ILE A 11 -12.83 -55.68 -19.86
CA ILE A 11 -11.92 -55.48 -18.72
C ILE A 11 -10.95 -54.33 -19.00
N ILE A 12 -10.47 -54.18 -20.23
CA ILE A 12 -9.59 -53.04 -20.62
C ILE A 12 -10.40 -51.74 -20.62
N ALA A 13 -11.66 -51.74 -21.08
CA ALA A 13 -12.54 -50.58 -21.03
C ALA A 13 -12.89 -50.18 -19.58
N CYS A 14 -13.14 -51.16 -18.70
CA CYS A 14 -13.34 -50.91 -17.26
C CYS A 14 -12.05 -50.42 -16.56
N LEU A 15 -10.88 -50.95 -16.90
CA LEU A 15 -9.61 -50.49 -16.37
C LEU A 15 -9.23 -49.09 -16.90
N VAL A 16 -9.55 -48.77 -18.15
CA VAL A 16 -9.38 -47.43 -18.73
C VAL A 16 -10.42 -46.48 -18.14
N MET A 17 -11.68 -46.90 -17.90
CA MET A 17 -12.65 -46.07 -17.15
C MET A 17 -12.27 -45.89 -15.70
N LEU A 18 -11.72 -46.88 -15.01
CA LEU A 18 -11.19 -46.75 -13.66
C LEU A 18 -9.91 -45.90 -13.60
N PHE A 19 -9.10 -45.87 -14.66
CA PHE A 19 -7.94 -45.01 -14.81
C PHE A 19 -8.32 -43.60 -15.24
N CYS A 20 -9.41 -43.43 -16.01
CA CYS A 20 -9.99 -42.11 -16.33
C CYS A 20 -10.89 -41.56 -15.22
N LEU A 21 -11.41 -42.40 -14.33
CA LEU A 21 -11.94 -42.05 -13.02
C LEU A 21 -10.78 -41.91 -11.98
N GLY A 22 -9.66 -41.38 -12.45
CA GLY A 22 -8.56 -41.01 -11.54
C GLY A 22 -9.18 -40.24 -10.39
N LEU A 23 -9.14 -40.84 -9.18
CA LEU A 23 -9.68 -40.37 -7.92
C LEU A 23 -9.49 -38.85 -7.82
N ARG A 24 -10.51 -38.07 -8.20
CA ARG A 24 -10.58 -36.66 -7.89
C ARG A 24 -10.60 -36.57 -6.36
N ILE A 25 -9.50 -36.19 -5.76
CA ILE A 25 -9.51 -35.84 -4.34
C ILE A 25 -10.54 -34.72 -4.21
N PRO A 26 -11.58 -34.86 -3.41
CA PRO A 26 -12.56 -33.80 -3.21
C PRO A 26 -11.87 -32.50 -2.80
N ARG A 27 -12.37 -31.34 -3.23
CA ARG A 27 -11.83 -30.02 -2.83
C ARG A 27 -11.69 -29.88 -1.32
N GLU A 28 -12.65 -30.40 -0.58
CA GLU A 28 -12.63 -30.42 0.88
C GLU A 28 -11.42 -31.18 1.43
N GLN A 29 -11.02 -32.31 0.85
CA GLN A 29 -9.84 -33.09 1.27
C GLN A 29 -8.54 -32.35 0.95
N LYS A 30 -8.46 -31.59 -0.15
CA LYS A 30 -7.30 -30.73 -0.45
C LYS A 30 -7.18 -29.57 0.52
N ASN A 31 -8.30 -28.90 0.82
CA ASN A 31 -8.33 -27.85 1.83
C ASN A 31 -7.93 -28.37 3.21
N GLN A 32 -8.29 -29.61 3.57
CA GLN A 32 -7.84 -30.28 4.78
C GLN A 32 -6.32 -30.54 4.76
N SER A 33 -5.73 -30.89 3.61
CA SER A 33 -4.28 -31.04 3.47
C SER A 33 -3.53 -29.72 3.64
N VAL A 34 -4.04 -28.64 3.04
CA VAL A 34 -3.50 -27.28 3.26
C VAL A 34 -3.65 -26.84 4.71
N LYS A 35 -4.82 -27.14 5.33
CA LYS A 35 -5.04 -26.86 6.76
C LYS A 35 -4.06 -27.58 7.66
N ALA A 36 -3.80 -28.87 7.40
CA ALA A 36 -2.83 -29.66 8.16
C ALA A 36 -1.41 -29.08 8.02
N ARG A 37 -1.03 -28.68 6.79
CA ARG A 37 0.24 -28.01 6.52
C ARG A 37 0.34 -26.69 7.28
N ALA A 38 -0.68 -25.84 7.19
CA ALA A 38 -0.73 -24.55 7.88
C ALA A 38 -0.65 -24.70 9.42
N LEU A 39 -1.33 -25.70 10.00
CA LEU A 39 -1.22 -25.99 11.42
C LEU A 39 0.20 -26.40 11.82
N MET A 40 0.87 -27.21 10.99
CA MET A 40 2.26 -27.60 11.26
C MET A 40 3.19 -26.37 11.25
N GLN A 41 3.03 -25.45 10.28
CA GLN A 41 3.80 -24.21 10.22
C GLN A 41 3.50 -23.28 11.40
N ALA A 42 2.23 -23.12 11.76
CA ALA A 42 1.80 -22.33 12.91
C ALA A 42 2.38 -22.87 14.24
N GLU A 43 2.40 -24.19 14.41
CA GLU A 43 3.02 -24.84 15.56
C GLU A 43 4.54 -24.68 15.57
N GLN A 44 5.17 -24.71 14.40
CA GLN A 44 6.61 -24.46 14.27
C GLN A 44 6.94 -23.02 14.66
N PHE A 45 6.18 -22.05 14.17
CA PHE A 45 6.34 -20.64 14.54
C PHE A 45 6.16 -20.45 16.07
N SER A 46 5.09 -21.00 16.66
CA SER A 46 4.86 -20.92 18.09
C SER A 46 6.03 -21.49 18.91
N ARG A 47 6.62 -22.63 18.48
CA ARG A 47 7.82 -23.20 19.14
C ARG A 47 9.04 -22.28 18.96
N ARG A 48 9.25 -21.67 17.79
CA ARG A 48 10.35 -20.72 17.56
C ARG A 48 10.21 -19.46 18.42
N CYS A 49 9.00 -18.96 18.63
CA CYS A 49 8.75 -17.86 19.57
C CYS A 49 9.12 -18.23 21.02
N ASP A 50 8.85 -19.46 21.45
CA ASP A 50 9.29 -19.93 22.76
C ASP A 50 10.81 -20.02 22.88
N THR A 51 11.49 -20.50 21.82
CA THR A 51 12.96 -20.57 21.78
C THR A 51 13.56 -19.16 21.82
N LEU A 52 13.02 -18.23 21.03
CA LEU A 52 13.43 -16.82 21.04
C LEU A 52 13.27 -16.19 22.43
N ARG A 53 12.14 -16.44 23.10
CA ARG A 53 11.91 -15.97 24.47
C ARG A 53 12.98 -16.50 25.44
N LEU A 54 13.34 -17.79 25.34
CA LEU A 54 14.40 -18.39 26.18
C LEU A 54 15.78 -17.80 25.84
N ALA A 55 16.06 -17.54 24.56
CA ALA A 55 17.28 -16.88 24.11
C ALA A 55 17.36 -15.43 24.63
N ALA A 56 16.25 -14.67 24.58
CA ALA A 56 16.19 -13.32 25.13
C ALA A 56 16.42 -13.30 26.65
N ASP A 57 15.89 -14.27 27.38
CA ASP A 57 16.18 -14.42 28.81
C ASP A 57 17.67 -14.74 29.05
N ALA A 58 18.23 -15.67 28.30
CA ALA A 58 19.66 -16.03 28.41
C ALA A 58 20.57 -14.83 28.03
N PHE A 59 20.20 -14.03 27.01
CA PHE A 59 20.92 -12.83 26.60
C PHE A 59 20.90 -11.76 27.70
N LYS A 60 19.74 -11.50 28.31
CA LYS A 60 19.60 -10.56 29.42
C LYS A 60 20.57 -10.89 30.56
N PHE A 61 20.71 -12.16 30.91
CA PHE A 61 21.63 -12.63 31.97
C PHE A 61 23.07 -12.89 31.49
N GLY A 62 23.42 -12.56 30.26
CA GLY A 62 24.79 -12.70 29.73
C GLY A 62 25.24 -14.14 29.49
N LYS A 63 24.28 -15.09 29.36
CA LYS A 63 24.56 -16.52 29.09
C LYS A 63 24.81 -16.82 27.62
N ILE A 64 24.34 -15.94 26.70
CA ILE A 64 24.57 -15.99 25.25
C ILE A 64 24.96 -14.60 24.78
N ASN A 65 25.58 -14.51 23.60
CA ASN A 65 25.92 -13.25 22.95
C ASN A 65 24.79 -12.73 22.04
N GLN A 66 24.96 -11.56 21.45
CA GLN A 66 23.97 -10.94 20.57
C GLN A 66 23.78 -11.74 19.27
N ILE A 67 24.84 -12.32 18.70
CA ILE A 67 24.78 -13.12 17.46
C ILE A 67 23.89 -14.37 17.66
N ASP A 68 23.98 -15.01 18.84
CA ASP A 68 23.13 -16.15 19.17
C ASP A 68 21.64 -15.72 19.22
N LEU A 69 21.34 -14.57 19.84
CA LEU A 69 19.99 -14.01 19.89
C LEU A 69 19.48 -13.62 18.49
N GLN A 70 20.30 -12.98 17.67
CA GLN A 70 19.99 -12.65 16.27
C GLN A 70 19.64 -13.91 15.46
N SER A 71 20.40 -14.99 15.63
CA SER A 71 20.13 -16.27 14.96
C SER A 71 18.75 -16.84 15.32
N GLU A 72 18.36 -16.80 16.59
CA GLU A 72 17.05 -17.30 17.03
C GLU A 72 15.90 -16.40 16.56
N LEU A 73 16.12 -15.09 16.50
CA LEU A 73 15.14 -14.16 15.91
C LEU A 73 14.93 -14.45 14.42
N LEU A 74 16.00 -14.57 13.64
CA LEU A 74 15.91 -14.90 12.21
C LEU A 74 15.19 -16.24 11.98
N ALA A 75 15.45 -17.25 12.84
CA ALA A 75 14.74 -18.52 12.76
C ALA A 75 13.23 -18.39 13.07
N ALA A 76 12.85 -17.53 14.01
CA ALA A 76 11.45 -17.24 14.31
C ALA A 76 10.78 -16.49 13.16
N ARG A 77 11.44 -15.48 12.58
CA ARG A 77 10.96 -14.72 11.43
C ARG A 77 10.73 -15.62 10.21
N GLN A 78 11.69 -16.48 9.88
CA GLN A 78 11.52 -17.43 8.77
C GLN A 78 10.37 -18.41 9.01
N ALA A 79 10.12 -18.83 10.25
CA ALA A 79 8.98 -19.67 10.58
C ALA A 79 7.65 -18.91 10.44
N TYR A 80 7.63 -17.61 10.79
CA TYR A 80 6.48 -16.73 10.57
C TYR A 80 6.15 -16.61 9.08
N LYS A 81 7.12 -16.33 8.23
CA LYS A 81 6.95 -16.18 6.76
C LYS A 81 6.29 -17.40 6.09
N ARG A 82 6.37 -18.59 6.70
CA ARG A 82 5.70 -19.80 6.20
C ARG A 82 4.21 -19.88 6.55
N ILE A 83 3.73 -19.14 7.54
CA ILE A 83 2.30 -19.09 7.91
C ILE A 83 1.68 -17.72 7.66
N GLU A 84 2.49 -16.70 7.40
CA GLU A 84 2.12 -15.31 7.22
C GLU A 84 0.97 -15.14 6.22
N TYR A 85 1.03 -15.79 5.04
CA TYR A 85 0.01 -15.70 3.99
C TYR A 85 -1.41 -15.96 4.50
N LEU A 86 -1.60 -16.91 5.43
CA LEU A 86 -2.92 -17.21 6.01
C LEU A 86 -3.24 -16.34 7.22
N TRP A 87 -2.29 -16.08 8.08
CA TRP A 87 -2.55 -15.35 9.30
C TRP A 87 -2.79 -13.88 9.06
N GLU A 88 -2.04 -13.28 8.16
CA GLU A 88 -2.28 -11.89 7.71
C GLU A 88 -3.61 -11.76 6.96
N TYR A 89 -3.96 -12.75 6.15
CA TYR A 89 -5.24 -12.75 5.44
C TYR A 89 -6.45 -12.94 6.37
N LEU A 90 -6.37 -13.86 7.33
CA LEU A 90 -7.49 -14.22 8.20
C LEU A 90 -7.62 -13.34 9.44
N TYR A 91 -6.52 -12.80 9.94
CA TYR A 91 -6.44 -12.09 11.20
C TYR A 91 -5.55 -10.83 11.11
N PRO A 92 -5.78 -9.94 10.13
CA PRO A 92 -4.87 -8.84 9.81
C PRO A 92 -4.62 -7.90 11.00
N ALA A 93 -5.66 -7.48 11.71
CA ALA A 93 -5.51 -6.61 12.87
C ALA A 93 -4.67 -7.25 13.98
N PHE A 94 -4.91 -8.55 14.26
CA PHE A 94 -4.12 -9.25 15.27
C PHE A 94 -2.66 -9.43 14.87
N ALA A 95 -2.41 -9.72 13.59
CA ALA A 95 -1.06 -9.88 13.07
C ALA A 95 -0.29 -8.55 13.10
N GLU A 96 -0.92 -7.46 12.68
CA GLU A 96 -0.37 -6.11 12.73
C GLU A 96 -0.09 -5.65 14.17
N GLU A 97 -1.04 -5.85 15.10
CA GLU A 97 -0.89 -5.37 16.47
C GLU A 97 0.10 -6.19 17.30
N HIS A 98 0.20 -7.51 17.04
CA HIS A 98 0.85 -8.42 18.00
C HIS A 98 1.95 -9.31 17.42
N LEU A 99 2.04 -9.48 16.10
CA LEU A 99 3.01 -10.42 15.49
C LEU A 99 4.07 -9.75 14.64
N ASN A 100 3.69 -8.86 13.72
CA ASN A 100 4.60 -8.26 12.75
C ASN A 100 4.26 -6.80 12.41
N GLY A 101 3.80 -6.01 13.39
CA GLY A 101 3.54 -4.59 13.19
C GLY A 101 4.81 -3.78 12.98
N ALA A 102 4.69 -2.69 12.22
CA ALA A 102 5.76 -1.73 12.01
C ALA A 102 6.21 -1.10 13.34
N PRO A 103 7.50 -0.74 13.49
CA PRO A 103 8.04 -0.14 14.71
C PRO A 103 7.64 1.33 14.87
N LEU A 104 6.37 1.66 14.60
CA LEU A 104 5.82 3.00 14.66
C LEU A 104 4.85 3.14 15.83
N LEU A 105 4.94 4.27 16.53
CA LEU A 105 3.98 4.63 17.57
C LEU A 105 2.61 4.92 16.93
N HIS A 106 1.54 4.41 17.54
CA HIS A 106 0.18 4.67 17.08
C HIS A 106 -0.75 4.98 18.24
N ILE A 107 -1.92 5.55 17.94
CA ILE A 107 -2.92 5.90 18.93
C ILE A 107 -4.01 4.84 18.98
N GLU A 108 -4.43 4.47 20.19
CA GLU A 108 -5.63 3.66 20.41
C GLU A 108 -6.87 4.42 19.92
N ARG A 109 -7.53 3.90 18.88
CA ARG A 109 -8.64 4.58 18.20
C ARG A 109 -9.97 4.52 18.96
N HIS A 110 -10.08 3.62 19.93
CA HIS A 110 -11.33 3.36 20.67
C HIS A 110 -11.39 4.06 22.03
N ASP A 111 -10.35 4.78 22.42
CA ASP A 111 -10.35 5.57 23.66
C ASP A 111 -10.80 7.01 23.40
N THR A 112 -11.46 7.61 24.38
CA THR A 112 -11.87 9.02 24.37
C THR A 112 -10.69 9.97 24.58
N ARG A 113 -9.54 9.48 25.02
CA ARG A 113 -8.28 10.23 25.17
C ARG A 113 -7.20 9.62 24.27
N PRO A 114 -6.36 10.46 23.64
CA PRO A 114 -5.23 9.95 22.89
C PRO A 114 -4.33 9.09 23.81
N PHE A 115 -4.29 7.80 23.56
CA PHE A 115 -3.41 6.86 24.26
C PHE A 115 -2.44 6.26 23.25
N VAL A 116 -1.14 6.54 23.44
CA VAL A 116 -0.09 6.04 22.56
C VAL A 116 0.23 4.59 22.92
N ILE A 117 0.09 3.71 21.94
CA ILE A 117 0.43 2.30 22.06
C ILE A 117 1.85 2.10 21.54
N PRO A 118 2.78 1.56 22.36
CA PRO A 118 4.09 1.15 21.88
C PRO A 118 3.94 -0.02 20.89
N PRO A 119 4.71 -0.02 19.79
CA PRO A 119 4.69 -1.11 18.84
C PRO A 119 5.26 -2.39 19.45
N GLU A 120 4.82 -3.55 18.94
CA GLU A 120 5.33 -4.87 19.34
C GLU A 120 5.37 -5.83 18.15
N GLY A 121 6.01 -6.96 18.30
CA GLY A 121 6.09 -7.98 17.26
C GLY A 121 7.50 -8.14 16.66
N LEU A 122 7.54 -8.84 15.53
CA LEU A 122 8.80 -9.27 14.90
C LEU A 122 9.61 -8.12 14.32
N GLN A 123 8.99 -7.08 13.77
CA GLN A 123 9.73 -5.94 13.21
C GLN A 123 10.41 -5.13 14.32
N VAL A 124 9.70 -4.89 15.42
CA VAL A 124 10.27 -4.18 16.59
C VAL A 124 11.42 -4.97 17.21
N LEU A 125 11.26 -6.29 17.34
CA LEU A 125 12.34 -7.15 17.80
C LEU A 125 13.52 -7.16 16.81
N ASP A 126 13.27 -7.10 15.51
CA ASP A 126 14.30 -7.06 14.48
C ASP A 126 15.16 -5.79 14.63
N GLU A 127 14.53 -4.63 14.77
CA GLU A 127 15.23 -3.37 15.00
C GLU A 127 16.05 -3.41 16.29
N MET A 128 15.46 -3.79 17.41
CA MET A 128 16.12 -3.76 18.72
C MET A 128 17.26 -4.79 18.85
N VAL A 129 17.08 -6.00 18.30
CA VAL A 129 18.06 -7.10 18.44
C VAL A 129 19.28 -6.86 17.54
N PHE A 130 19.11 -6.14 16.44
CA PHE A 130 20.20 -5.81 15.52
C PHE A 130 20.84 -4.44 15.81
N ALA A 131 20.29 -3.65 16.74
CA ALA A 131 20.86 -2.38 17.17
C ALA A 131 22.14 -2.56 17.99
N ASP A 132 23.05 -1.60 17.94
CA ASP A 132 24.31 -1.59 18.70
C ASP A 132 24.08 -1.60 20.23
N ASN A 133 22.98 -0.96 20.69
CA ASN A 133 22.59 -0.89 22.10
C ASN A 133 21.69 -2.05 22.56
N ALA A 134 21.57 -3.15 21.81
CA ALA A 134 20.69 -4.28 22.14
C ALA A 134 20.89 -4.83 23.55
N LYS A 135 22.12 -4.78 24.08
CA LYS A 135 22.42 -5.23 25.44
C LYS A 135 21.78 -4.34 26.52
N GLU A 136 21.75 -3.07 26.30
CA GLU A 136 21.12 -2.08 27.19
C GLU A 136 19.60 -2.29 27.21
N GLU A 137 19.01 -2.61 26.04
CA GLU A 137 17.59 -2.85 25.83
C GLU A 137 17.15 -4.29 26.14
N SER A 138 18.03 -5.14 26.66
CA SER A 138 17.79 -6.59 26.84
C SER A 138 16.56 -6.91 27.70
N ALA A 139 16.19 -6.03 28.62
CA ALA A 139 14.96 -6.19 29.43
C ALA A 139 13.70 -6.01 28.59
N GLN A 140 13.68 -5.00 27.70
CA GLN A 140 12.56 -4.74 26.81
C GLN A 140 12.45 -5.81 25.73
N ILE A 141 13.58 -6.24 25.16
CA ILE A 141 13.63 -7.37 24.20
C ILE A 141 12.99 -8.62 24.80
N LEU A 142 13.29 -8.95 26.08
CA LEU A 142 12.67 -10.10 26.76
C LEU A 142 11.15 -9.92 26.91
N ILE A 143 10.67 -8.72 27.28
CA ILE A 143 9.24 -8.43 27.41
C ILE A 143 8.54 -8.63 26.07
N LEU A 144 9.09 -8.10 24.97
CA LEU A 144 8.53 -8.22 23.62
C LEU A 144 8.55 -9.69 23.14
N ALA A 145 9.62 -10.44 23.39
CA ALA A 145 9.68 -11.86 23.06
C ALA A 145 8.65 -12.69 23.85
N GLN A 146 8.35 -12.32 25.10
CA GLN A 146 7.28 -12.95 25.90
C GLN A 146 5.90 -12.65 25.34
N LYS A 147 5.63 -11.40 24.96
CA LYS A 147 4.39 -10.99 24.30
C LYS A 147 4.19 -11.75 23.00
N LEU A 148 5.19 -11.78 22.13
CA LEU A 148 5.16 -12.51 20.85
C LEU A 148 4.84 -14.00 21.04
N SER A 149 5.54 -14.67 21.99
CA SER A 149 5.29 -16.09 22.30
C SER A 149 3.85 -16.32 22.78
N THR A 150 3.30 -15.42 23.59
CA THR A 150 1.92 -15.50 24.10
C THR A 150 0.91 -15.31 22.97
N SER A 151 1.12 -14.31 22.13
CA SER A 151 0.26 -13.97 20.99
C SER A 151 0.26 -15.08 19.93
N ALA A 152 1.42 -15.66 19.62
CA ALA A 152 1.52 -16.80 18.70
C ALA A 152 0.71 -18.01 19.20
N LYS A 153 0.77 -18.34 20.51
CA LYS A 153 -0.03 -19.42 21.11
C LYS A 153 -1.52 -19.13 21.08
N LYS A 154 -1.92 -17.88 21.38
CA LYS A 154 -3.32 -17.45 21.35
C LYS A 154 -3.89 -17.60 19.94
N LEU A 155 -3.18 -17.11 18.92
CA LEU A 155 -3.62 -17.20 17.54
C LEU A 155 -3.66 -18.65 17.04
N LEU A 156 -2.65 -19.47 17.36
CA LEU A 156 -2.64 -20.91 17.05
C LEU A 156 -3.85 -21.63 17.64
N ALA A 157 -4.22 -21.33 18.87
CA ALA A 157 -5.39 -21.94 19.52
C ALA A 157 -6.69 -21.59 18.79
N GLY A 158 -6.88 -20.33 18.40
CA GLY A 158 -8.02 -19.88 17.59
C GLY A 158 -8.03 -20.47 16.19
N PHE A 159 -6.86 -20.56 15.55
CA PHE A 159 -6.72 -21.07 14.20
C PHE A 159 -7.04 -22.59 14.09
N ARG A 160 -6.84 -23.39 15.13
CA ARG A 160 -7.12 -24.84 15.11
C ARG A 160 -8.54 -25.20 14.70
N GLY A 161 -9.53 -24.43 15.16
CA GLY A 161 -10.96 -24.64 14.86
C GLY A 161 -11.42 -24.06 13.52
N ARG A 162 -10.61 -23.27 12.82
CA ARG A 162 -10.97 -22.60 11.57
C ARG A 162 -10.98 -23.58 10.39
N SER A 163 -12.03 -23.61 9.60
CA SER A 163 -12.04 -24.24 8.27
C SER A 163 -11.49 -23.26 7.22
N LEU A 164 -10.91 -23.79 6.14
CA LEU A 164 -10.39 -22.99 5.03
C LEU A 164 -11.13 -23.36 3.75
N SER A 165 -11.58 -22.37 2.99
CA SER A 165 -12.08 -22.54 1.64
C SER A 165 -10.94 -22.41 0.62
N THR A 166 -11.13 -22.98 -0.58
CA THR A 166 -10.14 -22.84 -1.68
C THR A 166 -9.98 -21.38 -2.09
N ILE A 167 -11.04 -20.58 -1.98
CA ILE A 167 -11.02 -19.14 -2.32
C ILE A 167 -10.11 -18.40 -1.36
N GLU A 168 -10.36 -18.55 -0.06
CA GLU A 168 -9.53 -17.92 0.98
C GLU A 168 -8.05 -18.28 0.82
N ILE A 169 -7.74 -19.55 0.52
CA ILE A 169 -6.36 -19.98 0.31
C ILE A 169 -5.76 -19.30 -0.94
N ARG A 170 -6.50 -19.22 -2.06
CA ARG A 170 -5.99 -18.58 -3.29
C ARG A 170 -5.85 -17.07 -3.16
N GLU A 171 -6.80 -16.39 -2.51
CA GLU A 171 -6.69 -14.97 -2.21
C GLU A 171 -5.52 -14.71 -1.26
N ALA A 172 -5.35 -15.52 -0.21
CA ALA A 172 -4.22 -15.43 0.71
C ALA A 172 -2.87 -15.60 -0.01
N GLN A 173 -2.75 -16.56 -0.94
CA GLN A 173 -1.53 -16.71 -1.75
C GLN A 173 -1.25 -15.47 -2.61
N ARG A 174 -2.26 -14.92 -3.26
CA ARG A 174 -2.10 -13.72 -4.10
C ARG A 174 -1.79 -12.48 -3.28
N MET A 175 -2.40 -12.35 -2.12
CA MET A 175 -2.11 -11.27 -1.18
C MET A 175 -0.68 -11.35 -0.63
N GLU A 176 -0.18 -12.57 -0.39
CA GLU A 176 1.20 -12.77 0.01
C GLU A 176 2.20 -12.37 -1.09
N LEU A 177 1.88 -12.57 -2.37
CA LEU A 177 2.70 -12.04 -3.46
C LEU A 177 2.77 -10.51 -3.43
N ILE A 178 1.66 -9.83 -3.11
CA ILE A 178 1.65 -8.37 -2.89
C ILE A 178 2.56 -8.01 -1.72
N ARG A 179 2.46 -8.70 -0.57
CA ARG A 179 3.32 -8.47 0.60
C ARG A 179 4.80 -8.68 0.30
N ILE A 180 5.14 -9.80 -0.34
CA ILE A 180 6.53 -10.08 -0.77
C ILE A 180 7.08 -8.91 -1.58
N PHE A 181 6.31 -8.39 -2.54
CA PHE A 181 6.77 -7.31 -3.41
C PHE A 181 6.87 -5.96 -2.68
N THR A 182 5.82 -5.58 -1.94
CA THR A 182 5.68 -4.22 -1.40
C THR A 182 6.31 -4.02 -0.03
N LEU A 183 6.37 -5.06 0.80
CA LEU A 183 6.88 -5.01 2.16
C LEU A 183 8.18 -5.83 2.31
N GLY A 184 8.21 -7.05 1.75
CA GLY A 184 9.37 -7.93 1.85
C GLY A 184 10.57 -7.39 1.08
N LEU A 185 10.46 -7.26 -0.25
CA LEU A 185 11.57 -6.87 -1.13
C LEU A 185 12.01 -5.40 -0.99
N THR A 186 11.24 -4.57 -0.28
CA THR A 186 11.64 -3.20 0.07
C THR A 186 12.48 -3.12 1.34
N GLY A 187 12.52 -4.19 2.13
CA GLY A 187 13.17 -4.20 3.45
C GLY A 187 12.27 -3.69 4.58
N PHE A 188 11.04 -3.25 4.29
CA PHE A 188 10.10 -2.74 5.30
C PHE A 188 9.89 -3.73 6.47
N ASP A 189 9.77 -5.02 6.16
CA ASP A 189 9.59 -6.05 7.20
C ASP A 189 10.85 -6.33 8.04
N THR A 190 12.04 -5.91 7.60
CA THR A 190 13.33 -6.29 8.20
C THR A 190 14.23 -5.08 8.47
N PRO A 191 13.76 -4.10 9.27
CA PRO A 191 14.43 -2.80 9.42
C PRO A 191 15.83 -2.90 10.04
N GLY A 192 16.08 -3.89 10.89
CA GLY A 192 17.36 -4.08 11.57
C GLY A 192 18.27 -5.11 10.89
N SER A 193 17.72 -6.26 10.51
CA SER A 193 18.52 -7.38 10.00
C SER A 193 18.86 -7.30 8.51
N GLY A 194 18.06 -6.58 7.70
CA GLY A 194 18.18 -6.59 6.24
C GLY A 194 17.92 -7.97 5.60
N ASN A 195 17.31 -8.92 6.30
CA ASN A 195 17.15 -10.33 5.88
C ASN A 195 16.02 -10.54 4.85
N ALA A 196 15.58 -9.49 4.18
CA ALA A 196 14.43 -9.41 3.29
C ALA A 196 14.36 -10.52 2.23
N LEU A 197 15.45 -10.76 1.52
CA LEU A 197 15.48 -11.75 0.42
C LEU A 197 15.33 -13.19 0.92
N ALA A 198 15.93 -13.53 2.07
CA ALA A 198 15.78 -14.86 2.67
C ALA A 198 14.36 -15.09 3.20
N GLU A 199 13.71 -14.05 3.72
CA GLU A 199 12.31 -14.10 4.15
C GLU A 199 11.36 -14.22 2.97
N ALA A 200 11.56 -13.46 1.91
CA ALA A 200 10.82 -13.59 0.65
C ALA A 200 10.95 -15.00 0.05
N GLN A 201 12.15 -15.59 0.12
CA GLN A 201 12.38 -16.98 -0.32
C GLN A 201 11.60 -17.98 0.54
N ALA A 202 11.54 -17.79 1.86
CA ALA A 202 10.80 -18.67 2.77
C ALA A 202 9.28 -18.61 2.54
N ALA A 203 8.73 -17.40 2.34
CA ALA A 203 7.32 -17.18 1.98
C ALA A 203 7.00 -17.82 0.61
N MET A 204 7.79 -17.53 -0.43
CA MET A 204 7.61 -18.07 -1.77
C MET A 204 7.67 -19.61 -1.79
N ALA A 205 8.57 -20.21 -1.02
CA ALA A 205 8.69 -21.67 -0.91
C ALA A 205 7.43 -22.31 -0.31
N GLU A 206 6.82 -21.67 0.69
CA GLU A 206 5.58 -22.19 1.26
C GLU A 206 4.39 -22.01 0.29
N LEU A 207 4.31 -20.88 -0.42
CA LEU A 207 3.29 -20.68 -1.45
C LEU A 207 3.36 -21.75 -2.54
N ALA A 208 4.56 -22.16 -2.96
CA ALA A 208 4.77 -23.24 -3.93
C ALA A 208 4.22 -24.58 -3.41
N VAL A 209 4.50 -24.94 -2.15
CA VAL A 209 3.98 -26.15 -1.51
C VAL A 209 2.45 -26.12 -1.42
N VAL A 210 1.87 -25.00 -1.03
CA VAL A 210 0.40 -24.83 -0.94
C VAL A 210 -0.24 -24.93 -2.33
N ASP A 211 0.37 -24.35 -3.35
CA ASP A 211 -0.11 -24.48 -4.72
C ASP A 211 -0.11 -25.95 -5.18
N GLU A 212 0.97 -26.70 -4.91
CA GLU A 212 1.05 -28.12 -5.22
C GLU A 212 -0.04 -28.96 -4.52
N LEU A 213 -0.34 -28.67 -3.25
CA LEU A 213 -1.42 -29.32 -2.50
C LEU A 213 -2.82 -29.06 -3.09
N LEU A 214 -3.01 -27.91 -3.75
CA LEU A 214 -4.28 -27.53 -4.39
C LEU A 214 -4.41 -27.98 -5.84
N GLN A 215 -3.35 -28.50 -6.49
CA GLN A 215 -3.37 -28.88 -7.90
C GLN A 215 -4.48 -29.89 -8.25
N GLU A 216 -5.10 -29.69 -9.40
CA GLU A 216 -6.14 -30.57 -9.97
C GLU A 216 -5.63 -31.22 -11.26
N LYS A 217 -5.54 -32.55 -11.30
CA LYS A 217 -5.03 -33.33 -12.46
C LYS A 217 -5.63 -32.98 -13.83
N LEU A 218 -6.72 -32.23 -13.86
CA LEU A 218 -7.40 -31.82 -15.11
C LEU A 218 -6.87 -30.49 -15.70
N ARG A 219 -6.01 -29.76 -14.99
CA ARG A 219 -5.43 -28.48 -15.43
C ARG A 219 -3.92 -28.56 -15.61
N LEU A 220 -3.45 -29.71 -16.13
CA LEU A 220 -2.02 -30.03 -16.18
C LEU A 220 -1.15 -28.92 -16.76
N THR A 221 -1.56 -28.25 -17.82
CA THR A 221 -0.80 -27.16 -18.45
C THR A 221 -0.66 -25.95 -17.54
N GLN A 222 -1.75 -25.56 -16.86
CA GLN A 222 -1.74 -24.41 -15.93
C GLN A 222 -0.92 -24.73 -14.67
N GLU A 223 -1.02 -25.97 -14.18
CA GLU A 223 -0.25 -26.46 -13.03
C GLU A 223 1.26 -26.51 -13.34
N LEU A 224 1.63 -26.96 -14.53
CA LEU A 224 3.02 -26.95 -14.98
C LEU A 224 3.57 -25.52 -15.08
N ARG A 225 2.75 -24.58 -15.55
CA ARG A 225 3.13 -23.17 -15.64
C ARG A 225 3.35 -22.56 -14.26
N SER A 226 2.42 -22.76 -13.29
CA SER A 226 2.60 -22.24 -11.94
C SER A 226 3.86 -22.82 -11.27
N ARG A 227 4.10 -24.14 -11.42
CA ARG A 227 5.32 -24.78 -10.91
C ARG A 227 6.58 -24.14 -11.51
N GLN A 228 6.65 -23.98 -12.83
CA GLN A 228 7.82 -23.35 -13.49
C GLN A 228 8.06 -21.93 -12.98
N LEU A 229 7.01 -21.15 -12.75
CA LEU A 229 7.13 -19.80 -12.22
C LEU A 229 7.62 -19.80 -10.77
N PHE A 230 7.10 -20.69 -9.90
CA PHE A 230 7.60 -20.85 -8.53
C PHE A 230 9.04 -21.31 -8.49
N ASP A 231 9.42 -22.32 -9.27
CA ASP A 231 10.78 -22.83 -9.33
C ASP A 231 11.75 -21.75 -9.81
N GLY A 232 11.38 -20.98 -10.86
CA GLY A 232 12.15 -19.86 -11.35
C GLY A 232 12.31 -18.74 -10.31
N ALA A 233 11.23 -18.37 -9.62
CA ALA A 233 11.27 -17.36 -8.56
C ALA A 233 12.19 -17.78 -7.41
N LEU A 234 12.09 -19.03 -6.96
CA LEU A 234 12.93 -19.57 -5.89
C LEU A 234 14.40 -19.65 -6.28
N GLN A 235 14.68 -20.07 -7.54
CA GLN A 235 16.04 -20.08 -8.08
C GLN A 235 16.61 -18.67 -8.14
N TYR A 236 15.83 -17.69 -8.60
CA TYR A 236 16.25 -16.30 -8.70
C TYR A 236 16.58 -15.71 -7.33
N LEU A 237 15.69 -15.87 -6.33
CA LEU A 237 15.91 -15.44 -4.94
C LEU A 237 17.14 -16.14 -4.33
N GLY A 238 17.35 -17.42 -4.62
CA GLY A 238 18.47 -18.19 -4.09
C GLY A 238 19.83 -17.80 -4.68
N SER A 239 19.85 -17.31 -5.94
CA SER A 239 21.06 -16.93 -6.66
C SER A 239 21.44 -15.45 -6.50
N ASN A 240 20.50 -14.57 -6.16
CA ASN A 240 20.70 -13.13 -6.02
C ASN A 240 20.41 -12.72 -4.58
N ARG A 241 21.44 -12.75 -3.72
CA ARG A 241 21.29 -12.59 -2.26
C ARG A 241 21.69 -11.22 -1.73
N ASP A 242 22.29 -10.40 -2.54
CA ASP A 242 22.63 -9.03 -2.17
C ASP A 242 21.42 -8.11 -2.33
N PHE A 243 21.04 -7.44 -1.25
CA PHE A 243 19.82 -6.64 -1.19
C PHE A 243 19.87 -5.44 -2.12
N ASP A 244 21.01 -4.73 -2.18
CA ASP A 244 21.12 -3.49 -2.93
C ASP A 244 21.16 -3.74 -4.44
N SER A 245 21.81 -4.82 -4.88
CA SER A 245 21.92 -5.19 -6.29
C SER A 245 20.80 -6.10 -6.81
N PHE A 246 19.84 -6.51 -5.95
CA PHE A 246 18.73 -7.37 -6.36
C PHE A 246 17.84 -6.65 -7.40
N ASP A 247 17.66 -7.24 -8.58
CA ASP A 247 16.81 -6.67 -9.63
C ASP A 247 15.32 -7.02 -9.36
N ARG A 248 14.66 -6.13 -8.61
CA ARG A 248 13.25 -6.24 -8.23
C ARG A 248 12.32 -6.13 -9.42
N LEU A 249 12.70 -5.35 -10.43
CA LEU A 249 11.88 -5.17 -11.63
C LEU A 249 11.90 -6.43 -12.51
N HIS A 250 13.05 -7.08 -12.63
CA HIS A 250 13.14 -8.38 -13.29
C HIS A 250 12.35 -9.44 -12.52
N PHE A 251 12.45 -9.47 -11.19
CA PHE A 251 11.71 -10.41 -10.36
C PHE A 251 10.20 -10.20 -10.48
N LEU A 252 9.73 -8.95 -10.47
CA LEU A 252 8.32 -8.60 -10.67
C LEU A 252 7.81 -9.14 -12.01
N ARG A 253 8.46 -8.74 -13.12
CA ARG A 253 7.99 -9.08 -14.47
C ARG A 253 8.18 -10.55 -14.82
N GLY A 254 9.27 -11.15 -14.38
CA GLY A 254 9.62 -12.52 -14.76
C GLY A 254 8.87 -13.58 -13.98
N TYR A 255 8.50 -13.29 -12.74
CA TYR A 255 7.98 -14.30 -11.83
C TYR A 255 6.74 -13.85 -11.05
N LEU A 256 6.80 -12.74 -10.34
CA LEU A 256 5.78 -12.40 -9.34
C LEU A 256 4.44 -12.02 -9.98
N ASP A 257 4.43 -11.10 -10.93
CA ASP A 257 3.20 -10.67 -11.61
C ASP A 257 2.60 -11.80 -12.50
N PRO A 258 3.41 -12.59 -13.24
CA PRO A 258 2.92 -13.80 -13.89
C PRO A 258 2.34 -14.86 -12.93
N LEU A 259 2.92 -15.05 -11.73
CA LEU A 259 2.36 -15.91 -10.68
C LEU A 259 1.03 -15.36 -10.16
N TYR A 260 0.97 -14.05 -9.92
CA TYR A 260 -0.22 -13.37 -9.45
C TYR A 260 -1.41 -13.59 -10.42
N ALA A 261 -1.18 -13.45 -11.73
CA ALA A 261 -2.17 -13.74 -12.76
C ALA A 261 -2.51 -15.25 -12.84
N GLN A 262 -1.50 -16.13 -12.77
CA GLN A 262 -1.69 -17.57 -12.87
C GLN A 262 -2.52 -18.13 -11.71
N LEU A 263 -2.31 -17.66 -10.49
CA LEU A 263 -3.10 -18.08 -9.32
C LEU A 263 -4.56 -17.62 -9.42
N LEU A 264 -4.86 -16.49 -10.08
CA LEU A 264 -6.23 -16.09 -10.40
C LEU A 264 -6.91 -17.10 -11.34
N GLU A 265 -6.22 -17.51 -12.41
CA GLU A 265 -6.76 -18.50 -13.36
C GLU A 265 -7.06 -19.87 -12.70
N LEU A 266 -6.32 -20.21 -11.64
CA LEU A 266 -6.51 -21.42 -10.85
C LEU A 266 -7.58 -21.26 -9.76
N SER A 267 -8.10 -20.06 -9.54
CA SER A 267 -9.12 -19.76 -8.54
C SER A 267 -10.50 -20.28 -8.98
N PRO A 268 -11.41 -20.63 -8.05
CA PRO A 268 -12.77 -21.01 -8.37
C PRO A 268 -13.56 -19.88 -9.03
N VAL A 269 -14.28 -20.17 -10.11
CA VAL A 269 -15.10 -19.20 -10.84
C VAL A 269 -16.35 -18.82 -10.04
N GLY A 270 -16.72 -17.53 -10.04
CA GLY A 270 -17.98 -17.02 -9.48
C GLY A 270 -18.02 -16.85 -7.98
N SER A 271 -16.87 -16.89 -7.32
CA SER A 271 -16.75 -16.58 -5.88
C SER A 271 -16.54 -15.09 -5.65
N GLN A 272 -17.24 -14.56 -4.66
CA GLN A 272 -17.01 -13.18 -4.20
C GLN A 272 -16.11 -13.20 -2.98
N SER A 273 -15.09 -12.35 -2.99
CA SER A 273 -14.27 -12.06 -1.81
C SER A 273 -15.13 -11.41 -0.72
N GLN A 274 -14.86 -11.75 0.53
CA GLN A 274 -15.47 -11.12 1.70
C GLN A 274 -14.50 -10.17 2.42
N LEU A 275 -13.35 -9.91 1.79
CA LEU A 275 -12.34 -9.02 2.36
C LEU A 275 -12.82 -7.58 2.41
N GLN A 276 -12.55 -6.92 3.52
CA GLN A 276 -12.63 -5.47 3.64
C GLN A 276 -11.30 -4.88 3.15
N SER A 277 -11.20 -4.66 1.84
CA SER A 277 -9.98 -4.24 1.16
C SER A 277 -10.34 -3.42 -0.07
N SER A 278 -9.52 -2.40 -0.39
CA SER A 278 -9.62 -1.75 -1.69
C SER A 278 -8.94 -2.56 -2.80
N TRP A 279 -8.11 -3.54 -2.46
CA TRP A 279 -7.59 -4.51 -3.42
C TRP A 279 -8.70 -5.31 -4.07
N ARG A 280 -8.63 -5.46 -5.39
CA ARG A 280 -9.60 -6.22 -6.19
C ARG A 280 -9.03 -7.58 -6.57
N PRO A 281 -9.55 -8.67 -5.96
CA PRO A 281 -9.04 -10.03 -6.21
C PRO A 281 -9.16 -10.51 -7.66
N GLU A 282 -9.96 -9.88 -8.49
CA GLU A 282 -10.12 -10.19 -9.92
C GLU A 282 -9.07 -9.55 -10.82
N SER A 283 -8.26 -8.62 -10.33
CA SER A 283 -7.19 -7.96 -11.11
C SER A 283 -6.12 -8.94 -11.56
N LYS A 284 -5.55 -8.74 -12.75
CA LYS A 284 -4.56 -9.66 -13.34
C LYS A 284 -3.11 -9.24 -13.14
N SER A 285 -2.87 -8.00 -12.81
CA SER A 285 -1.54 -7.43 -12.57
C SER A 285 -1.57 -6.47 -11.40
N LEU A 286 -0.44 -6.35 -10.70
CA LEU A 286 -0.26 -5.37 -9.63
C LEU A 286 -0.27 -3.93 -10.18
N PHE A 287 0.06 -3.74 -11.44
CA PHE A 287 0.13 -2.43 -12.10
C PHE A 287 -1.03 -2.16 -13.06
N SER A 288 -2.12 -2.95 -12.99
CA SER A 288 -3.32 -2.66 -13.75
C SER A 288 -4.19 -1.57 -13.10
N ASP A 289 -4.92 -0.83 -13.91
CA ASP A 289 -5.82 0.25 -13.47
C ASP A 289 -7.01 -0.24 -12.65
N ASP A 290 -7.31 -1.54 -12.71
CA ASP A 290 -8.34 -2.23 -11.95
C ASP A 290 -7.82 -2.93 -10.70
N PHE A 291 -6.54 -2.74 -10.33
CA PHE A 291 -5.95 -3.40 -9.15
C PHE A 291 -6.60 -2.97 -7.84
N LEU A 292 -6.96 -1.68 -7.70
CA LEU A 292 -7.69 -1.14 -6.55
C LEU A 292 -9.08 -0.64 -6.94
N ASP A 293 -10.03 -0.76 -6.01
CA ASP A 293 -11.39 -0.22 -6.17
C ASP A 293 -11.39 1.30 -5.90
N PRO A 294 -11.64 2.15 -6.90
CA PRO A 294 -11.67 3.59 -6.71
C PRO A 294 -12.86 4.08 -5.88
N TYR A 295 -13.91 3.25 -5.72
CA TYR A 295 -15.11 3.60 -4.93
C TYR A 295 -15.01 3.19 -3.47
N PHE A 296 -13.93 2.49 -3.08
CA PHE A 296 -13.80 1.95 -1.72
C PHE A 296 -13.88 3.04 -0.64
N PHE A 297 -13.27 4.20 -0.88
CA PHE A 297 -13.19 5.33 0.05
C PHE A 297 -14.22 6.44 -0.24
N ALA A 298 -15.09 6.30 -1.24
CA ALA A 298 -16.09 7.28 -1.61
C ALA A 298 -17.47 6.93 -1.03
N GLU A 299 -18.26 7.94 -0.74
CA GLU A 299 -19.68 7.77 -0.44
C GLU A 299 -20.45 7.39 -1.71
N LEU A 300 -20.09 7.97 -2.85
CA LEU A 300 -20.61 7.61 -4.16
C LEU A 300 -20.30 6.14 -4.48
N LYS A 301 -21.34 5.38 -4.81
CA LYS A 301 -21.17 3.97 -5.18
C LYS A 301 -21.06 3.79 -6.70
N ALA A 302 -20.32 2.77 -7.14
CA ALA A 302 -20.14 2.46 -8.56
C ALA A 302 -21.47 2.35 -9.35
N ALA A 303 -22.54 1.83 -8.73
CA ALA A 303 -23.85 1.72 -9.35
C ALA A 303 -24.59 3.07 -9.51
N GLU A 304 -24.16 4.11 -8.80
CA GLU A 304 -24.71 5.47 -8.87
C GLU A 304 -23.89 6.39 -9.78
N ASP A 305 -22.65 5.99 -10.10
CA ASP A 305 -21.75 6.76 -10.97
C ASP A 305 -22.03 6.46 -12.45
N GLY A 306 -21.74 7.45 -13.29
CA GLY A 306 -21.89 7.35 -14.72
C GLY A 306 -21.49 8.62 -15.45
N GLU A 307 -21.49 8.56 -16.79
CA GLU A 307 -21.06 9.67 -17.63
C GLU A 307 -21.79 10.99 -17.33
N LYS A 308 -23.12 10.91 -17.07
CA LYS A 308 -23.93 12.11 -16.77
C LYS A 308 -23.58 12.75 -15.43
N VAL A 309 -23.32 11.93 -14.41
CA VAL A 309 -22.89 12.40 -13.08
C VAL A 309 -21.50 13.03 -13.17
N ARG A 310 -20.59 12.38 -13.91
CA ARG A 310 -19.22 12.84 -14.14
C ARG A 310 -19.15 14.14 -14.93
N ALA A 311 -19.95 14.28 -15.99
CA ALA A 311 -20.03 15.50 -16.78
C ALA A 311 -20.59 16.67 -15.95
N LEU A 312 -21.59 16.42 -15.11
CA LEU A 312 -22.10 17.41 -14.16
C LEU A 312 -21.02 17.80 -13.15
N GLY A 313 -20.29 16.81 -12.59
CA GLY A 313 -19.18 17.04 -11.66
C GLY A 313 -18.06 17.86 -12.29
N LYS A 314 -17.66 17.54 -13.53
CA LYS A 314 -16.66 18.33 -14.27
C LYS A 314 -17.11 19.78 -14.42
N ARG A 315 -18.36 20.02 -14.79
CA ARG A 315 -18.88 21.37 -14.92
C ARG A 315 -18.86 22.15 -13.60
N LEU A 316 -19.27 21.50 -12.49
CA LEU A 316 -19.24 22.09 -11.17
C LEU A 316 -17.81 22.40 -10.70
N PHE A 317 -16.86 21.51 -11.00
CA PHE A 317 -15.45 21.67 -10.64
C PHE A 317 -14.81 22.95 -11.21
N TYR A 318 -15.23 23.36 -12.40
CA TYR A 318 -14.73 24.58 -13.06
C TYR A 318 -15.66 25.80 -12.88
N ASP A 319 -16.78 25.66 -12.13
CA ASP A 319 -17.73 26.74 -11.97
C ASP A 319 -17.37 27.65 -10.78
N PRO A 320 -16.99 28.91 -11.01
CA PRO A 320 -16.66 29.83 -9.94
C PRO A 320 -17.89 30.27 -9.11
N SER A 321 -19.11 30.02 -9.59
CA SER A 321 -20.35 30.38 -8.86
C SER A 321 -20.51 29.60 -7.55
N LEU A 322 -19.76 28.51 -7.34
CA LEU A 322 -19.73 27.78 -6.07
C LEU A 322 -19.07 28.57 -4.94
N SER A 323 -18.19 29.51 -5.26
CA SER A 323 -17.58 30.39 -4.24
C SER A 323 -18.49 31.61 -3.95
N ALA A 324 -18.34 32.18 -2.75
CA ALA A 324 -19.10 33.36 -2.35
C ALA A 324 -18.81 34.58 -3.25
N SER A 325 -17.54 34.77 -3.63
CA SER A 325 -17.13 35.87 -4.54
C SER A 325 -17.52 35.63 -6.00
N GLY A 326 -17.75 34.39 -6.42
CA GLY A 326 -17.92 34.04 -7.84
C GLY A 326 -16.63 34.11 -8.66
N GLU A 327 -15.46 34.08 -8.01
CA GLU A 327 -14.16 34.24 -8.68
C GLU A 327 -13.29 32.98 -8.59
N MET A 328 -13.58 32.06 -7.67
CA MET A 328 -12.77 30.87 -7.38
C MET A 328 -13.54 29.60 -7.68
N SER A 329 -12.92 28.67 -8.37
CA SER A 329 -13.39 27.30 -8.60
C SER A 329 -12.34 26.29 -8.15
N CYS A 330 -12.68 24.97 -8.10
CA CYS A 330 -11.68 23.94 -7.82
C CYS A 330 -10.55 23.97 -8.87
N GLY A 331 -10.90 24.22 -10.16
CA GLY A 331 -9.93 24.38 -11.24
C GLY A 331 -8.99 25.58 -11.10
N SER A 332 -9.23 26.52 -10.20
CA SER A 332 -8.31 27.65 -9.93
C SER A 332 -7.00 27.17 -9.30
N CYS A 333 -7.06 26.15 -8.44
CA CYS A 333 -5.90 25.55 -7.76
C CYS A 333 -5.54 24.16 -8.31
N HIS A 334 -6.48 23.46 -8.96
CA HIS A 334 -6.27 22.13 -9.53
C HIS A 334 -6.38 22.17 -11.05
N GLN A 335 -5.30 22.62 -11.71
CA GLN A 335 -5.25 22.86 -13.15
C GLN A 335 -4.86 21.59 -13.91
N ALA A 336 -5.68 21.14 -14.87
CA ALA A 336 -5.48 19.90 -15.62
C ALA A 336 -4.13 19.85 -16.36
N ASN A 337 -3.69 20.98 -16.91
CA ASN A 337 -2.39 21.11 -17.60
C ASN A 337 -1.17 21.13 -16.66
N GLN A 338 -1.38 21.16 -15.34
CA GLN A 338 -0.35 21.06 -14.30
C GLN A 338 -0.57 19.83 -13.40
N ALA A 339 -1.04 18.72 -14.00
CA ALA A 339 -1.39 17.50 -13.29
C ALA A 339 -2.30 17.73 -12.07
N PHE A 340 -3.28 18.64 -12.21
CA PHE A 340 -4.21 19.06 -11.14
C PHE A 340 -3.53 19.60 -9.88
N SER A 341 -2.42 20.30 -10.04
CA SER A 341 -1.81 21.22 -9.06
C SER A 341 -1.86 22.66 -9.61
N ASP A 342 -1.27 23.64 -8.91
CA ASP A 342 -1.24 25.05 -9.38
C ASP A 342 0.18 25.59 -9.64
N GLY A 343 1.22 24.77 -9.39
CA GLY A 343 2.62 25.17 -9.58
C GLY A 343 3.12 26.24 -8.59
N GLN A 344 2.35 26.53 -7.51
CA GLN A 344 2.71 27.51 -6.51
C GLN A 344 3.17 26.85 -5.22
N ALA A 345 4.05 27.51 -4.47
CA ALA A 345 4.50 26.99 -3.16
C ALA A 345 3.31 26.83 -2.20
N THR A 346 2.45 27.84 -2.16
CA THR A 346 1.16 27.84 -1.47
C THR A 346 0.14 28.50 -2.35
N SER A 347 -1.06 27.94 -2.44
CA SER A 347 -2.11 28.43 -3.34
C SER A 347 -2.61 29.82 -2.95
N THR A 348 -3.14 30.55 -3.92
CA THR A 348 -3.70 31.89 -3.68
C THR A 348 -5.00 31.80 -2.89
N SER A 349 -5.11 32.58 -1.80
CA SER A 349 -6.37 32.75 -1.06
C SER A 349 -7.34 33.66 -1.82
N ARG A 350 -8.66 33.49 -1.59
CA ARG A 350 -9.67 34.46 -2.05
C ARG A 350 -9.49 35.85 -1.43
N ILE A 351 -8.78 35.93 -0.31
CA ILE A 351 -8.47 37.21 0.35
C ILE A 351 -7.25 37.83 -0.37
N GLN A 352 -7.47 38.96 -1.01
CA GLN A 352 -6.42 39.64 -1.78
C GLN A 352 -5.12 39.85 -0.99
N GLY A 353 -4.01 39.47 -1.59
CA GLY A 353 -2.68 39.59 -0.98
C GLY A 353 -2.34 38.51 0.04
N ARG A 354 -3.18 37.48 0.19
CA ARG A 354 -2.90 36.31 1.03
C ARG A 354 -2.71 35.03 0.21
N SER A 355 -1.93 34.12 0.75
CA SER A 355 -1.82 32.74 0.29
C SER A 355 -2.39 31.79 1.33
N LEU A 356 -2.82 30.62 0.89
CA LEU A 356 -3.15 29.51 1.78
C LEU A 356 -1.89 29.01 2.50
N SER A 357 -2.06 28.24 3.55
CA SER A 357 -0.92 27.73 4.35
C SER A 357 -0.15 26.61 3.65
N ARG A 358 -0.74 25.93 2.68
CA ARG A 358 -0.20 24.72 2.06
C ARG A 358 -0.26 24.75 0.54
N ASN A 359 0.62 23.95 -0.06
CA ASN A 359 0.63 23.62 -1.48
C ASN A 359 -0.65 22.88 -1.91
N ALA A 360 -1.08 23.03 -3.18
CA ALA A 360 -2.16 22.24 -3.76
C ALA A 360 -1.63 20.89 -4.27
N PRO A 361 -1.95 19.76 -3.63
CA PRO A 361 -1.53 18.45 -4.12
C PRO A 361 -2.28 18.10 -5.41
N THR A 362 -1.69 17.23 -6.22
CA THR A 362 -2.38 16.67 -7.40
C THR A 362 -3.67 15.95 -7.02
N LEU A 363 -4.69 16.03 -7.87
CA LEU A 363 -5.89 15.20 -7.79
C LEU A 363 -5.79 13.89 -8.59
N LEU A 364 -4.73 13.71 -9.40
CA LEU A 364 -4.49 12.42 -10.07
C LEU A 364 -4.30 11.33 -9.02
N ASN A 365 -5.10 10.28 -9.13
CA ASN A 365 -5.12 9.16 -8.18
C ASN A 365 -5.49 9.53 -6.72
N ALA A 366 -6.02 10.73 -6.46
CA ALA A 366 -6.41 11.15 -5.11
C ALA A 366 -7.45 10.23 -4.47
N VAL A 367 -8.24 9.52 -5.28
CA VAL A 367 -9.29 8.58 -4.83
C VAL A 367 -8.77 7.40 -4.02
N TYR A 368 -7.49 7.03 -4.19
CA TYR A 368 -6.86 5.92 -3.49
C TYR A 368 -6.29 6.39 -2.15
N ALA A 369 -7.17 6.83 -1.26
CA ALA A 369 -6.83 7.32 0.06
C ALA A 369 -8.01 7.18 1.02
N ASP A 370 -7.74 6.73 2.25
CA ASP A 370 -8.72 6.69 3.34
C ASP A 370 -8.93 8.06 4.00
N ARG A 371 -8.01 8.99 3.75
CA ARG A 371 -7.98 10.33 4.37
C ARG A 371 -7.43 11.36 3.38
N TYR A 372 -7.98 12.57 3.45
CA TYR A 372 -7.67 13.66 2.53
C TYR A 372 -7.05 14.86 3.23
N PHE A 373 -6.46 15.79 2.45
CA PHE A 373 -5.53 16.84 2.84
C PHE A 373 -4.19 16.30 3.36
N TYR A 374 -3.19 17.16 3.44
CA TYR A 374 -1.87 16.81 3.99
C TYR A 374 -1.93 16.39 5.47
N ASP A 375 -2.90 16.91 6.22
CA ASP A 375 -3.10 16.65 7.65
C ASP A 375 -4.15 15.56 7.95
N LEU A 376 -4.67 14.89 6.92
CA LEU A 376 -5.61 13.77 7.07
C LEU A 376 -6.94 14.15 7.76
N ARG A 377 -7.41 15.41 7.67
CA ARG A 377 -8.61 15.87 8.40
C ARG A 377 -9.95 15.44 7.80
N ALA A 378 -10.00 15.04 6.52
CA ALA A 378 -11.23 14.58 5.87
C ALA A 378 -11.17 13.08 5.56
N PHE A 379 -12.32 12.38 5.66
CA PHE A 379 -12.44 10.93 5.57
C PHE A 379 -13.00 10.44 4.23
N THR A 380 -13.68 11.31 3.46
CA THR A 380 -14.22 10.99 2.13
C THR A 380 -13.94 12.14 1.16
N LEU A 381 -14.03 11.86 -0.15
CA LEU A 381 -13.92 12.91 -1.18
C LEU A 381 -15.02 13.97 -1.03
N GLU A 382 -16.21 13.53 -0.69
CA GLU A 382 -17.36 14.38 -0.48
C GLU A 382 -17.10 15.34 0.70
N GLN A 383 -16.60 14.82 1.81
CA GLN A 383 -16.22 15.63 2.97
C GLN A 383 -15.07 16.59 2.67
N GLN A 384 -14.09 16.15 1.84
CA GLN A 384 -13.00 17.02 1.41
C GLN A 384 -13.53 18.25 0.64
N ALA A 385 -14.46 18.05 -0.28
CA ALA A 385 -15.10 19.14 -1.02
C ALA A 385 -15.86 20.10 -0.08
N GLU A 386 -16.53 19.58 0.96
CA GLU A 386 -17.20 20.40 1.97
C GLU A 386 -16.22 21.29 2.74
N HIS A 387 -15.07 20.76 3.13
CA HIS A 387 -14.05 21.56 3.81
C HIS A 387 -13.59 22.75 2.96
N VAL A 388 -13.42 22.58 1.65
CA VAL A 388 -13.07 23.67 0.73
C VAL A 388 -14.22 24.70 0.61
N ILE A 389 -15.47 24.21 0.48
CA ILE A 389 -16.64 25.07 0.36
C ILE A 389 -16.80 25.98 1.59
N PHE A 390 -16.62 25.45 2.79
CA PHE A 390 -16.77 26.20 4.03
C PHE A 390 -15.55 27.02 4.43
N ASN A 391 -14.38 26.77 3.85
CA ASN A 391 -13.16 27.47 4.22
C ASN A 391 -13.24 28.96 3.86
N THR A 392 -13.08 29.81 4.88
CA THR A 392 -13.16 31.28 4.73
C THR A 392 -12.05 31.88 3.86
N GLU A 393 -10.95 31.19 3.68
CA GLU A 393 -9.83 31.61 2.82
C GLU A 393 -9.94 31.05 1.38
N GLU A 394 -10.87 30.10 1.16
CA GLU A 394 -11.13 29.45 -0.14
C GLU A 394 -12.51 29.88 -0.66
N PHE A 395 -13.53 29.02 -0.65
CA PHE A 395 -14.83 29.35 -1.22
C PHE A 395 -15.69 30.24 -0.31
N ASN A 396 -15.57 30.09 1.01
CA ASN A 396 -16.37 30.86 2.00
C ASN A 396 -17.85 30.89 1.66
N SER A 397 -18.44 29.75 1.34
CA SER A 397 -19.81 29.62 0.88
C SER A 397 -20.56 28.61 1.75
N ALA A 398 -21.89 28.66 1.69
CA ALA A 398 -22.77 27.71 2.34
C ALA A 398 -23.55 26.92 1.29
N TYR A 399 -23.94 25.67 1.62
CA TYR A 399 -24.70 24.85 0.69
C TYR A 399 -26.02 25.49 0.28
N GLU A 400 -26.72 26.16 1.20
CA GLU A 400 -27.97 26.85 0.91
C GLU A 400 -27.80 27.91 -0.16
N GLU A 401 -26.71 28.68 -0.11
CA GLU A 401 -26.40 29.72 -1.10
C GLU A 401 -26.07 29.12 -2.48
N ILE A 402 -25.24 28.03 -2.48
CA ILE A 402 -24.90 27.33 -3.71
C ILE A 402 -26.14 26.72 -4.34
N LEU A 403 -26.95 25.99 -3.57
CA LEU A 403 -28.16 25.36 -4.07
C LEU A 403 -29.17 26.39 -4.59
N ALA A 404 -29.31 27.54 -3.92
CA ALA A 404 -30.14 28.64 -4.41
C ALA A 404 -29.64 29.16 -5.76
N LYS A 405 -28.34 29.45 -5.90
CA LYS A 405 -27.74 29.90 -7.16
C LYS A 405 -27.97 28.87 -8.28
N LEU A 406 -27.67 27.59 -8.04
CA LEU A 406 -27.81 26.52 -9.02
C LEU A 406 -29.28 26.26 -9.41
N SER A 407 -30.22 26.37 -8.48
CA SER A 407 -31.67 26.19 -8.74
C SER A 407 -32.26 27.22 -9.70
N HIS A 408 -31.73 28.45 -9.71
CA HIS A 408 -32.12 29.50 -10.65
C HIS A 408 -31.51 29.33 -12.05
N ASN A 409 -30.56 28.43 -12.21
CA ASN A 409 -29.95 28.13 -13.51
C ASN A 409 -30.61 26.88 -14.12
N GLU A 410 -31.41 27.09 -15.19
CA GLU A 410 -32.13 26.03 -15.89
C GLU A 410 -31.24 24.88 -16.36
N GLN A 411 -30.01 25.19 -16.83
CA GLN A 411 -29.09 24.17 -17.30
C GLN A 411 -28.62 23.25 -16.15
N TYR A 412 -28.39 23.81 -14.95
CA TYR A 412 -28.04 22.99 -13.79
C TYR A 412 -29.24 22.17 -13.31
N ARG A 413 -30.44 22.76 -13.25
CA ARG A 413 -31.64 22.03 -12.88
C ARG A 413 -31.84 20.78 -13.74
N VAL A 414 -31.79 20.94 -15.07
CA VAL A 414 -31.92 19.84 -16.03
C VAL A 414 -30.75 18.83 -15.89
N SER A 415 -29.53 19.32 -15.68
CA SER A 415 -28.36 18.42 -15.49
C SER A 415 -28.48 17.57 -14.23
N PHE A 416 -28.92 18.14 -13.10
CA PHE A 416 -29.14 17.40 -11.88
C PHE A 416 -30.30 16.41 -11.99
N GLU A 417 -31.43 16.79 -12.62
CA GLU A 417 -32.56 15.89 -12.89
C GLU A 417 -32.14 14.72 -13.80
N THR A 418 -31.23 14.97 -14.73
CA THR A 418 -30.72 13.94 -15.65
C THR A 418 -29.73 13.00 -14.99
N ALA A 419 -28.85 13.53 -14.13
CA ALA A 419 -27.83 12.77 -13.41
C ALA A 419 -28.42 12.00 -12.22
N PHE A 420 -29.40 12.62 -11.53
CA PHE A 420 -30.05 12.09 -10.33
C PHE A 420 -31.58 12.15 -10.45
N PRO A 421 -32.20 11.25 -11.25
CA PRO A 421 -33.64 11.36 -11.62
C PRO A 421 -34.63 11.34 -10.44
N LYS A 422 -34.24 10.76 -9.31
CA LYS A 422 -35.14 10.62 -8.15
C LYS A 422 -35.08 11.80 -7.18
N GLN A 423 -33.92 12.46 -7.07
CA GLN A 423 -33.63 13.43 -6.01
C GLN A 423 -33.27 14.83 -6.53
N GLY A 424 -32.78 14.94 -7.79
CA GLY A 424 -32.41 16.20 -8.41
C GLY A 424 -31.30 16.95 -7.67
N LEU A 425 -31.42 18.29 -7.63
CA LEU A 425 -30.46 19.17 -6.96
C LEU A 425 -30.65 19.17 -5.45
N ASN A 426 -29.64 18.69 -4.73
CA ASN A 426 -29.51 18.76 -3.27
C ASN A 426 -28.03 18.69 -2.87
N ARG A 427 -27.72 18.86 -1.57
CA ARG A 427 -26.34 18.83 -1.03
C ARG A 427 -25.61 17.53 -1.35
N GLU A 428 -26.23 16.39 -1.09
CA GLU A 428 -25.62 15.07 -1.31
C GLU A 428 -25.27 14.86 -2.78
N ASN A 429 -26.19 15.16 -3.70
CA ASN A 429 -25.97 14.98 -5.13
C ASN A 429 -24.94 15.97 -5.70
N LEU A 430 -24.81 17.17 -5.12
CA LEU A 430 -23.75 18.11 -5.48
C LEU A 430 -22.37 17.54 -5.09
N SER A 431 -22.22 17.06 -3.85
CA SER A 431 -20.97 16.45 -3.39
C SER A 431 -20.63 15.17 -4.17
N LYS A 432 -21.62 14.30 -4.43
CA LYS A 432 -21.46 13.10 -5.27
C LYS A 432 -21.04 13.42 -6.70
N ALA A 433 -21.58 14.47 -7.30
CA ALA A 433 -21.19 14.88 -8.65
C ALA A 433 -19.73 15.35 -8.68
N LEU A 434 -19.29 16.17 -7.71
CA LEU A 434 -17.89 16.58 -7.60
C LEU A 434 -16.98 15.37 -7.38
N ALA A 435 -17.34 14.47 -6.48
CA ALA A 435 -16.59 13.23 -6.22
C ALA A 435 -16.50 12.35 -7.47
N SER A 436 -17.57 12.21 -8.25
CA SER A 436 -17.57 11.47 -9.53
C SER A 436 -16.52 11.98 -10.50
N TYR A 437 -16.36 13.29 -10.62
CA TYR A 437 -15.32 13.85 -11.49
C TYR A 437 -13.92 13.52 -10.96
N VAL A 438 -13.67 13.72 -9.65
CA VAL A 438 -12.37 13.39 -9.04
C VAL A 438 -12.08 11.88 -9.12
N LEU A 439 -13.09 11.01 -8.94
CA LEU A 439 -12.98 9.56 -9.14
C LEU A 439 -12.53 9.17 -10.56
N SER A 440 -12.77 10.01 -11.56
CA SER A 440 -12.33 9.78 -12.92
C SER A 440 -10.89 10.19 -13.20
N LEU A 441 -10.25 10.95 -12.30
CA LEU A 441 -8.89 11.47 -12.47
C LEU A 441 -7.85 10.40 -12.09
N ARG A 442 -7.79 9.33 -12.88
CA ARG A 442 -6.88 8.19 -12.66
C ARG A 442 -5.79 8.15 -13.71
N SER A 443 -4.59 7.74 -13.29
CA SER A 443 -3.35 7.72 -14.04
C SER A 443 -2.58 6.42 -13.71
N PHE A 444 -2.66 5.44 -14.63
CA PHE A 444 -2.07 4.08 -14.51
C PHE A 444 -1.54 3.55 -15.84
N ASP A 445 -1.26 4.44 -16.81
CA ASP A 445 -0.79 4.04 -18.12
C ASP A 445 0.53 4.72 -18.52
N SER A 446 1.33 5.03 -17.50
CA SER A 446 2.67 5.59 -17.72
C SER A 446 3.58 4.62 -18.48
N PRO A 447 4.67 5.11 -19.09
CA PRO A 447 5.67 4.24 -19.71
C PRO A 447 6.19 3.15 -18.77
N PHE A 448 6.28 3.43 -17.46
CA PHE A 448 6.66 2.45 -16.45
C PHE A 448 5.57 1.40 -16.25
N ASP A 449 4.30 1.79 -16.14
CA ASP A 449 3.17 0.85 -15.98
C ASP A 449 3.08 -0.12 -17.15
N GLN A 450 3.13 0.38 -18.37
CA GLN A 450 3.12 -0.42 -19.59
C GLN A 450 4.28 -1.43 -19.62
N TYR A 451 5.48 -0.99 -19.17
CA TYR A 451 6.62 -1.89 -19.05
C TYR A 451 6.41 -2.92 -17.93
N ALA A 452 5.92 -2.52 -16.77
CA ALA A 452 5.69 -3.42 -15.64
C ALA A 452 4.66 -4.51 -16.00
N ARG A 453 3.58 -4.17 -16.71
CA ARG A 453 2.56 -5.11 -17.22
C ARG A 453 3.01 -5.97 -18.40
N GLY A 454 4.21 -5.70 -18.96
CA GLY A 454 4.69 -6.43 -20.14
C GLY A 454 4.07 -6.00 -21.47
N GLU A 455 3.35 -4.90 -21.51
CA GLU A 455 2.77 -4.29 -22.73
C GLU A 455 3.83 -3.56 -23.56
N ARG A 456 4.92 -3.18 -22.92
CA ARG A 456 6.09 -2.56 -23.52
C ARG A 456 7.32 -3.43 -23.22
N GLU A 457 8.12 -3.72 -24.24
CA GLU A 457 9.31 -4.57 -24.09
C GLU A 457 10.52 -3.81 -23.57
N ASP A 458 10.66 -2.53 -23.93
CA ASP A 458 11.83 -1.71 -23.61
C ASP A 458 11.46 -0.52 -22.72
N ILE A 459 12.33 -0.23 -21.77
CA ILE A 459 12.35 1.00 -20.98
C ILE A 459 13.81 1.40 -20.76
N ASP A 460 14.06 2.70 -20.58
CA ASP A 460 15.40 3.23 -20.34
C ASP A 460 16.08 2.46 -19.19
N PRO A 461 17.31 1.97 -19.37
CA PRO A 461 18.08 1.33 -18.30
C PRO A 461 18.19 2.17 -17.03
N LEU A 462 18.23 3.50 -17.15
CA LEU A 462 18.29 4.40 -16.00
C LEU A 462 16.98 4.36 -15.20
N VAL A 463 15.83 4.19 -15.87
CA VAL A 463 14.53 3.99 -15.20
C VAL A 463 14.50 2.67 -14.42
N LYS A 464 15.06 1.59 -15.00
CA LYS A 464 15.17 0.29 -14.30
C LYS A 464 16.03 0.41 -13.04
N GLU A 465 17.18 1.05 -13.18
CA GLU A 465 18.11 1.33 -12.06
C GLU A 465 17.39 2.15 -10.98
N GLY A 466 16.67 3.22 -11.38
CA GLY A 466 15.94 4.08 -10.47
C GLY A 466 14.81 3.36 -9.73
N PHE A 467 14.05 2.48 -10.39
CA PHE A 467 13.05 1.66 -9.73
C PHE A 467 13.66 0.72 -8.69
N ASN A 468 14.76 0.03 -9.05
CA ASN A 468 15.43 -0.89 -8.14
C ASN A 468 16.02 -0.17 -6.92
N LEU A 469 16.53 1.05 -7.09
CA LEU A 469 16.98 1.92 -6.01
C LEU A 469 15.80 2.37 -5.12
N PHE A 470 14.71 2.81 -5.74
CA PHE A 470 13.50 3.26 -5.04
C PHE A 470 12.91 2.17 -4.14
N MET A 471 12.85 0.94 -4.64
CA MET A 471 12.33 -0.22 -3.92
C MET A 471 13.38 -0.93 -3.05
N GLY A 472 14.64 -0.50 -3.06
CA GLY A 472 15.77 -1.10 -2.36
C GLY A 472 16.60 -0.05 -1.61
N LYS A 473 17.85 0.15 -2.00
CA LYS A 473 18.87 0.98 -1.30
C LYS A 473 18.35 2.36 -0.84
N ALA A 474 17.55 3.05 -1.66
CA ALA A 474 17.02 4.37 -1.31
C ALA A 474 15.82 4.32 -0.36
N ALA A 475 15.29 3.13 -0.05
CA ALA A 475 14.19 2.87 0.88
C ALA A 475 12.89 3.67 0.64
N CYS A 476 12.72 4.32 -0.53
CA CYS A 476 11.52 5.13 -0.82
C CYS A 476 10.24 4.28 -0.80
N GLY A 477 10.34 3.01 -1.28
CA GLY A 477 9.23 2.06 -1.33
C GLY A 477 8.74 1.58 0.03
N THR A 478 9.40 1.92 1.14
CA THR A 478 8.95 1.60 2.50
C THR A 478 7.88 2.55 3.02
N CYS A 479 7.74 3.74 2.41
CA CYS A 479 6.70 4.72 2.70
C CYS A 479 5.81 5.00 1.49
N HIS A 480 6.39 4.99 0.27
CA HIS A 480 5.66 5.16 -0.99
C HIS A 480 5.35 3.80 -1.62
N PHE A 481 4.33 3.11 -1.10
CA PHE A 481 3.99 1.74 -1.48
C PHE A 481 3.44 1.61 -2.91
N ALA A 482 3.99 0.65 -3.66
CA ALA A 482 3.47 0.31 -4.98
C ALA A 482 2.06 -0.33 -4.90
N PRO A 483 1.21 -0.20 -5.94
CA PRO A 483 1.47 0.45 -7.22
C PRO A 483 1.13 1.95 -7.26
N ILE A 484 0.51 2.50 -6.22
CA ILE A 484 0.14 3.93 -6.13
C ILE A 484 1.37 4.79 -5.82
N PHE A 485 2.41 4.20 -5.25
CA PHE A 485 3.60 4.90 -4.75
C PHE A 485 3.23 6.03 -3.78
N SER A 486 2.36 5.71 -2.82
CA SER A 486 1.88 6.60 -1.74
C SER A 486 1.87 5.86 -0.42
N GLY A 487 1.50 6.55 0.66
CA GLY A 487 1.35 5.94 1.99
C GLY A 487 0.15 5.00 2.17
N LEU A 488 -0.55 4.61 1.10
CA LEU A 488 -1.65 3.66 1.18
C LEU A 488 -1.11 2.24 1.41
N VAL A 489 -1.28 1.73 2.62
CA VAL A 489 -0.57 0.57 3.16
C VAL A 489 -1.05 -0.75 2.55
N PRO A 490 -0.17 -1.54 1.90
CA PRO A 490 -0.48 -2.89 1.45
C PRO A 490 -0.58 -3.89 2.63
N PRO A 491 -1.15 -5.06 2.43
CA PRO A 491 -1.72 -5.60 1.19
C PRO A 491 -3.21 -5.26 1.03
N PHE A 492 -3.87 -4.72 2.05
CA PHE A 492 -5.30 -4.41 2.04
C PHE A 492 -5.61 -3.05 1.42
N TYR A 493 -4.66 -2.13 1.44
CA TYR A 493 -4.81 -0.76 0.93
C TYR A 493 -6.05 -0.06 1.51
N VAL A 494 -6.17 -0.04 2.85
CA VAL A 494 -7.34 0.50 3.56
C VAL A 494 -7.03 1.70 4.45
N LYS A 495 -5.75 2.02 4.64
CA LYS A 495 -5.30 3.14 5.47
C LYS A 495 -4.07 3.82 4.88
N ASN A 496 -3.95 5.13 5.07
CA ASN A 496 -2.76 5.89 4.70
C ASN A 496 -1.87 6.16 5.91
N GLU A 497 -0.57 6.05 5.69
CA GLU A 497 0.44 6.56 6.62
C GLU A 497 0.70 8.06 6.43
N SER A 498 1.25 8.65 7.47
CA SER A 498 1.71 10.04 7.51
C SER A 498 3.05 10.10 8.23
N GLU A 499 3.99 10.88 7.65
CA GLU A 499 5.38 10.86 8.03
C GLU A 499 5.83 12.19 8.62
N ILE A 500 6.79 12.12 9.56
CA ILE A 500 7.47 13.27 10.15
C ILE A 500 8.85 13.34 9.53
N LEU A 501 9.02 14.22 8.56
CA LEU A 501 10.25 14.37 7.79
C LEU A 501 11.15 15.52 8.29
N GLY A 502 10.59 16.43 9.08
CA GLY A 502 11.30 17.62 9.52
C GLY A 502 11.54 18.64 8.39
N VAL A 503 10.54 18.85 7.52
CA VAL A 503 10.65 19.79 6.39
C VAL A 503 10.95 21.20 6.89
N PRO A 504 12.00 21.87 6.38
CA PRO A 504 12.32 23.24 6.78
C PRO A 504 11.41 24.25 6.10
N GLN A 505 11.17 25.37 6.78
CA GLN A 505 10.43 26.51 6.21
C GLN A 505 11.16 27.12 5.01
N THR A 506 12.50 27.25 5.12
CA THR A 506 13.38 27.81 4.07
C THR A 506 14.62 26.93 3.92
N PRO A 507 14.59 25.88 3.06
CA PRO A 507 15.66 24.88 3.00
C PRO A 507 17.03 25.44 2.55
N PHE A 508 17.04 26.55 1.83
CA PHE A 508 18.25 27.16 1.26
C PHE A 508 18.77 28.35 2.08
N ALA A 509 18.13 28.70 3.21
CA ALA A 509 18.64 29.73 4.11
C ALA A 509 19.90 29.25 4.85
N LEU A 510 20.78 30.21 5.21
CA LEU A 510 21.97 29.93 6.04
C LEU A 510 21.59 29.35 7.41
N GLN A 511 20.56 29.92 8.03
CA GLN A 511 19.96 29.37 9.25
C GLN A 511 18.59 28.80 8.91
N LYS A 512 18.44 27.50 9.10
CA LYS A 512 17.20 26.75 8.83
C LYS A 512 16.36 26.66 10.11
N SER A 513 15.04 26.66 9.95
CA SER A 513 14.08 26.35 11.02
C SER A 513 13.06 25.36 10.49
N LEU A 514 12.51 24.55 11.38
CA LEU A 514 11.36 23.71 11.04
C LEU A 514 10.19 24.56 10.58
N ASP A 515 9.39 24.01 9.65
CA ASP A 515 8.12 24.61 9.31
C ASP A 515 7.20 24.68 10.55
N ALA A 516 6.44 25.77 10.65
CA ALA A 516 5.57 26.02 11.80
C ALA A 516 4.29 25.20 11.77
N ASP A 517 3.91 24.63 10.62
CA ASP A 517 2.69 23.82 10.46
C ASP A 517 2.83 22.53 11.27
N LEU A 518 1.89 22.31 12.19
CA LEU A 518 1.86 21.12 13.05
C LEU A 518 1.24 19.89 12.40
N GLY A 519 0.81 19.99 11.13
CA GLY A 519 0.29 18.87 10.35
C GLY A 519 -0.88 18.16 11.00
N ARG A 520 -0.81 16.84 11.08
CA ARG A 520 -1.88 15.96 11.61
C ARG A 520 -2.25 16.28 13.06
N TYR A 521 -1.31 16.71 13.90
CA TYR A 521 -1.60 17.13 15.27
C TYR A 521 -2.65 18.24 15.35
N ALA A 522 -2.64 19.16 14.39
CA ALA A 522 -3.52 20.34 14.36
C ALA A 522 -4.74 20.16 13.44
N ASN A 523 -5.09 18.95 13.03
CA ASN A 523 -6.15 18.67 12.07
C ASN A 523 -7.60 18.82 12.60
N GLY A 524 -7.75 19.14 13.87
CA GLY A 524 -9.05 19.31 14.53
C GLY A 524 -9.67 18.01 15.05
N ILE A 525 -9.02 16.87 14.87
CA ILE A 525 -9.48 15.57 15.37
C ILE A 525 -8.88 15.34 16.76
N TYR A 526 -9.72 15.40 17.80
CA TYR A 526 -9.26 15.34 19.19
C TYR A 526 -8.42 14.10 19.52
N SER A 527 -8.81 12.92 19.02
CA SER A 527 -8.08 11.68 19.23
C SER A 527 -6.68 11.64 18.57
N GLU A 528 -6.39 12.58 17.67
CA GLU A 528 -5.09 12.68 16.99
C GLU A 528 -4.20 13.82 17.53
N GLN A 529 -4.65 14.54 18.57
CA GLN A 529 -3.87 15.56 19.25
C GLN A 529 -2.84 14.93 20.21
N ALA A 530 -1.94 14.13 19.67
CA ALA A 530 -0.83 13.52 20.40
C ALA A 530 0.51 13.94 19.78
N ASP A 531 1.51 14.12 20.61
CA ASP A 531 2.83 14.64 20.19
C ASP A 531 3.50 13.80 19.11
N ILE A 532 3.17 12.51 19.05
CA ILE A 532 3.67 11.60 17.99
C ILE A 532 3.22 12.00 16.57
N TYR A 533 2.23 12.87 16.43
CA TYR A 533 1.75 13.38 15.13
C TYR A 533 2.11 14.84 14.87
N GLN A 534 2.93 15.47 15.72
CA GLN A 534 3.41 16.83 15.46
C GLN A 534 4.25 16.88 14.19
N ARG A 535 3.85 17.73 13.23
CA ARG A 535 4.50 17.85 11.91
C ARG A 535 4.45 16.58 11.06
N SER A 536 3.49 15.71 11.35
CA SER A 536 3.21 14.56 10.50
C SER A 536 2.30 14.98 9.34
N PHE A 537 2.67 14.58 8.12
CA PHE A 537 1.95 14.89 6.89
C PHE A 537 1.75 13.61 6.08
N LYS A 538 0.61 13.55 5.38
CA LYS A 538 0.25 12.44 4.51
C LYS A 538 1.37 12.15 3.50
N THR A 539 1.75 10.89 3.36
CA THR A 539 2.64 10.42 2.30
C THR A 539 1.89 10.39 0.96
N THR A 540 2.12 11.43 0.16
CA THR A 540 1.46 11.62 -1.14
C THR A 540 2.02 10.68 -2.21
N THR A 541 1.27 10.51 -3.32
CA THR A 541 1.77 9.71 -4.45
C THR A 541 2.95 10.39 -5.15
N VAL A 542 3.92 9.58 -5.60
CA VAL A 542 4.98 10.03 -6.52
C VAL A 542 4.62 9.82 -8.00
N ARG A 543 3.42 9.32 -8.29
CA ARG A 543 2.90 9.31 -9.68
C ARG A 543 2.68 10.74 -10.14
N ASN A 544 3.10 11.03 -11.36
CA ASN A 544 3.09 12.37 -11.95
C ASN A 544 3.89 13.44 -11.17
N VAL A 545 4.74 13.04 -10.22
CA VAL A 545 5.46 13.97 -9.36
C VAL A 545 6.35 14.94 -10.16
N ALA A 546 6.85 14.55 -11.32
CA ALA A 546 7.65 15.41 -12.18
C ALA A 546 6.89 16.64 -12.70
N GLU A 547 5.56 16.62 -12.68
CA GLU A 547 4.68 17.68 -13.18
C GLU A 547 4.06 18.54 -12.06
N THR A 548 4.34 18.21 -10.77
CA THR A 548 3.64 18.81 -9.62
C THR A 548 4.55 19.62 -8.68
N ALA A 549 5.68 20.11 -9.21
CA ALA A 549 6.50 21.06 -8.45
C ALA A 549 5.70 22.34 -8.12
N PRO A 550 5.99 23.02 -6.98
CA PRO A 550 6.97 22.69 -5.94
C PRO A 550 6.48 21.65 -4.93
N TYR A 551 7.39 21.09 -4.13
CA TYR A 551 7.19 19.87 -3.35
C TYR A 551 7.04 20.15 -1.86
N PHE A 552 6.53 19.13 -1.13
CA PHE A 552 6.10 19.11 0.26
C PHE A 552 4.87 19.98 0.54
N HIS A 553 4.34 19.90 1.75
CA HIS A 553 3.13 20.61 2.16
C HIS A 553 3.24 22.13 2.06
N ASN A 554 4.45 22.68 2.22
CA ASN A 554 4.75 24.12 2.17
C ASN A 554 5.38 24.56 0.84
N GLY A 555 5.53 23.68 -0.16
CA GLY A 555 6.11 23.99 -1.46
C GLY A 555 7.54 24.55 -1.42
N SER A 556 8.31 24.27 -0.36
CA SER A 556 9.62 24.88 -0.15
C SER A 556 10.73 24.35 -1.05
N PHE A 557 10.53 23.19 -1.68
CA PHE A 557 11.47 22.56 -2.62
C PHE A 557 10.95 22.65 -4.06
N ARG A 558 11.80 23.08 -4.99
CA ARG A 558 11.38 23.39 -6.36
C ARG A 558 11.81 22.37 -7.41
N SER A 559 12.69 21.44 -7.07
CA SER A 559 13.15 20.40 -7.99
C SER A 559 13.24 19.04 -7.30
N LEU A 560 13.15 17.95 -8.10
CA LEU A 560 13.32 16.59 -7.59
C LEU A 560 14.73 16.34 -7.08
N GLU A 561 15.74 16.97 -7.66
CA GLU A 561 17.12 16.91 -7.20
C GLU A 561 17.21 17.35 -5.74
N ASN A 562 16.63 18.51 -5.43
CA ASN A 562 16.62 19.05 -4.06
C ASN A 562 15.83 18.15 -3.09
N VAL A 563 14.73 17.55 -3.54
CA VAL A 563 13.94 16.60 -2.73
C VAL A 563 14.77 15.37 -2.42
N ILE A 564 15.46 14.78 -3.41
CA ILE A 564 16.31 13.61 -3.20
C ILE A 564 17.49 13.96 -2.29
N ASP A 565 18.11 15.11 -2.45
CA ASP A 565 19.19 15.58 -1.56
C ASP A 565 18.69 15.69 -0.11
N PHE A 566 17.47 16.17 0.11
CA PHE A 566 16.86 16.23 1.44
C PHE A 566 16.67 14.83 2.06
N TYR A 567 16.21 13.87 1.28
CA TYR A 567 16.10 12.47 1.76
C TYR A 567 17.47 11.83 1.95
N ASP A 568 18.42 12.07 1.03
CA ASP A 568 19.77 11.49 1.06
C ASP A 568 20.53 11.86 2.35
N ILE A 569 20.34 13.06 2.87
CA ILE A 569 21.00 13.51 4.11
C ILE A 569 20.26 13.09 5.39
N GLY A 570 19.11 12.40 5.33
CA GLY A 570 18.30 12.00 6.49
C GLY A 570 17.29 13.06 6.94
N GLY A 571 16.73 13.83 6.03
CA GLY A 571 15.64 14.76 6.30
C GLY A 571 16.02 15.95 7.17
N GLY A 572 15.10 16.36 8.07
CA GLY A 572 15.31 17.47 9.00
C GLY A 572 16.47 17.25 9.95
N SER A 573 16.64 16.03 10.47
CA SER A 573 17.78 15.64 11.31
C SER A 573 19.11 15.80 10.57
N GLY A 574 19.17 15.47 9.28
CA GLY A 574 20.33 15.71 8.42
C GLY A 574 20.70 17.20 8.28
N TYR A 575 19.70 18.09 8.35
CA TYR A 575 19.92 19.54 8.47
C TYR A 575 20.23 19.99 9.91
N ARG A 576 20.38 19.07 10.86
CA ARG A 576 20.60 19.34 12.30
C ARG A 576 19.45 20.10 12.94
N LEU A 577 18.22 19.90 12.44
CA LEU A 577 17.04 20.42 13.07
C LEU A 577 16.59 19.45 14.18
N ASP A 578 16.08 19.98 15.27
CA ASP A 578 15.51 19.18 16.36
C ASP A 578 14.09 18.71 15.94
N VAL A 579 14.01 17.50 15.41
CA VAL A 579 12.76 16.90 14.92
C VAL A 579 12.31 15.82 15.89
N TYR A 580 11.31 16.12 16.69
CA TYR A 580 10.72 15.14 17.59
C TYR A 580 10.06 14.02 16.80
N ASN A 581 10.41 12.76 17.12
CA ASN A 581 9.83 11.55 16.55
C ASN A 581 9.90 11.50 15.00
N GLN A 582 11.04 11.89 14.41
CA GLN A 582 11.24 11.78 12.97
C GLN A 582 11.06 10.31 12.53
N THR A 583 10.20 10.06 11.54
CA THR A 583 9.95 8.70 11.02
C THR A 583 10.91 8.32 9.91
N LEU A 584 11.51 9.30 9.22
CA LEU A 584 12.60 9.07 8.26
C LEU A 584 13.90 8.76 9.02
N PRO A 585 14.65 7.70 8.65
CA PRO A 585 15.98 7.44 9.19
C PRO A 585 16.88 8.67 9.09
N SER A 586 17.62 8.97 10.17
CA SER A 586 18.51 10.13 10.22
C SER A 586 19.85 9.94 9.52
N ASP A 587 20.21 8.69 9.26
CA ASP A 587 21.46 8.34 8.59
C ASP A 587 21.41 8.67 7.10
N PRO A 588 22.49 9.19 6.51
CA PRO A 588 22.56 9.44 5.08
C PRO A 588 22.44 8.15 4.26
N LEU A 589 21.67 8.20 3.16
CA LEU A 589 21.53 7.08 2.23
C LEU A 589 22.81 6.82 1.42
N GLY A 590 23.68 7.85 1.27
CA GLY A 590 24.93 7.76 0.54
C GLY A 590 24.74 7.51 -0.97
N LEU A 591 23.80 8.22 -1.57
CA LEU A 591 23.49 8.09 -2.99
C LEU A 591 24.55 8.81 -3.84
N THR A 592 25.05 8.14 -4.87
CA THR A 592 25.86 8.76 -5.91
C THR A 592 25.01 9.64 -6.83
N GLU A 593 25.62 10.59 -7.53
CA GLU A 593 24.92 11.44 -8.50
C GLU A 593 24.20 10.63 -9.59
N ARG A 594 24.79 9.49 -10.02
CA ARG A 594 24.15 8.57 -10.96
C ARG A 594 22.88 7.95 -10.36
N GLU A 595 22.91 7.50 -9.12
CA GLU A 595 21.75 6.91 -8.43
C GLU A 595 20.64 7.95 -8.24
N LYS A 596 20.98 9.21 -7.91
CA LYS A 596 20.01 10.32 -7.84
C LYS A 596 19.35 10.56 -9.20
N GLN A 597 20.13 10.60 -10.28
CA GLN A 597 19.60 10.72 -11.64
C GLN A 597 18.71 9.56 -12.04
N ALA A 598 19.04 8.33 -11.62
CA ALA A 598 18.24 7.14 -11.87
C ALA A 598 16.88 7.22 -11.13
N LEU A 599 16.88 7.62 -9.87
CA LEU A 599 15.64 7.86 -9.12
C LEU A 599 14.74 8.90 -9.81
N ILE A 600 15.32 10.02 -10.29
CA ILE A 600 14.60 11.06 -11.03
C ILE A 600 14.04 10.50 -12.34
N ALA A 601 14.82 9.70 -13.07
CA ALA A 601 14.36 9.07 -14.31
C ALA A 601 13.18 8.14 -14.07
N PHE A 602 13.21 7.34 -12.99
CA PHE A 602 12.08 6.50 -12.60
C PHE A 602 10.84 7.33 -12.25
N MET A 603 10.97 8.35 -11.42
CA MET A 603 9.85 9.23 -11.06
C MET A 603 9.24 9.94 -12.27
N LYS A 604 10.05 10.37 -13.24
CA LYS A 604 9.58 10.93 -14.51
C LYS A 604 8.83 9.90 -15.35
N ALA A 605 9.26 8.63 -15.34
CA ALA A 605 8.61 7.55 -16.08
C ALA A 605 7.25 7.13 -15.49
N LEU A 606 6.88 7.62 -14.29
CA LEU A 606 5.56 7.46 -13.67
C LEU A 606 4.55 8.53 -14.09
N SER A 607 4.88 9.39 -15.06
CA SER A 607 3.99 10.45 -15.55
C SER A 607 3.15 9.96 -16.73
N ASP A 608 1.83 10.10 -16.61
CA ASP A 608 0.84 9.92 -17.66
C ASP A 608 -0.38 10.80 -17.37
N ASN A 609 -0.28 12.10 -17.57
CA ASN A 609 -1.42 12.99 -17.40
C ASN A 609 -2.34 12.96 -18.65
N PRO A 610 -3.37 12.09 -18.69
CA PRO A 610 -4.25 11.96 -19.85
C PRO A 610 -5.18 13.17 -20.04
N PHE A 611 -5.20 14.10 -19.08
CA PHE A 611 -6.09 15.26 -19.06
C PHE A 611 -5.40 16.55 -19.54
N ALA A 612 -4.09 16.55 -19.71
CA ALA A 612 -3.31 17.74 -20.08
C ALA A 612 -3.74 18.42 -21.41
N THR A 613 -4.39 17.67 -22.32
CA THR A 613 -4.81 18.15 -23.63
C THR A 613 -6.30 18.52 -23.73
N ILE A 614 -7.09 18.28 -22.68
CA ILE A 614 -8.55 18.43 -22.71
C ILE A 614 -9.01 19.90 -22.57
N ASP A 615 -8.15 20.76 -22.06
CA ASP A 615 -8.46 22.18 -21.78
C ASP A 615 -7.84 23.17 -22.79
N LYS A 616 -7.63 22.74 -24.04
CA LYS A 616 -7.25 23.65 -25.17
C LYS A 616 -8.41 23.93 -26.09
#